data_1def963f6b39668ef8c90b2a5a458ade
#
_entry.id   1def963f6b39668ef8c90b2a5a458ade
#
_cell.length_a   1.000
_cell.length_b   1.000
_cell.length_c   1.000
_cell.angle_alpha   90.00
_cell.angle_beta   90.00
_cell.angle_gamma   90.00
#
_symmetry.space_group_name_H-M   'P 1'
#
loop_
_entity.id
_entity.type
_entity.pdbx_description
1 polymer ?
#
loop_
_entity_poly.entity_id
_entity_poly.type
_entity_poly.pdbx_seq_one_letter_code
_entity_poly.pdbx_strand_id
1 'polypeptide(L)'
;MKVRIDKHEQLHVLVVEPSNNGQDNPVLLFLHGMGEASESINVPLVMVHHTPPFQAILGRLQDVTVVAPQAPHAPDSGWNWSTHVEELCQYLATHFGERKVVATGFSRGGLGVLQLLQACPQLVSKWAVVDPQPGSNVWPERAPDPDGWLTYGPQIAVIEAFSERLGQRLERRNVRPTNYNHAELALKAYEGDRLGGAENIYDFLGLEYVPGSAK
;
A
#
# COMPACT_ATOMS: atom_id res chain seq x y z
N MET A 1 -10.05 -16.47 10.37
CA MET A 1 -10.03 -15.18 9.67
C MET A 1 -11.36 -14.48 9.88
N LYS A 2 -11.36 -13.19 10.16
CA LYS A 2 -12.55 -12.34 10.30
C LYS A 2 -12.44 -11.18 9.30
N VAL A 3 -13.53 -10.89 8.61
CA VAL A 3 -13.62 -9.76 7.68
C VAL A 3 -14.67 -8.80 8.20
N ARG A 4 -14.36 -7.53 8.30
CA ARG A 4 -15.30 -6.48 8.68
C ARG A 4 -15.12 -5.24 7.81
N ILE A 5 -16.13 -4.42 7.74
CA ILE A 5 -16.11 -3.13 7.09
C ILE A 5 -16.43 -2.09 8.15
N ASP A 6 -15.48 -1.21 8.36
CA ASP A 6 -15.65 -0.05 9.21
C ASP A 6 -16.04 1.16 8.34
N LYS A 7 -16.76 2.09 8.93
CA LYS A 7 -16.96 3.41 8.37
C LYS A 7 -16.34 4.44 9.29
N HIS A 8 -15.45 5.24 8.73
CA HIS A 8 -14.82 6.35 9.43
C HIS A 8 -14.95 7.60 8.55
N GLU A 9 -15.79 8.54 8.98
CA GLU A 9 -16.18 9.74 8.22
C GLU A 9 -16.58 9.42 6.77
N GLN A 10 -15.75 9.73 5.79
CA GLN A 10 -15.99 9.46 4.37
C GLN A 10 -15.37 8.14 3.89
N LEU A 11 -14.45 7.56 4.65
CA LEU A 11 -13.79 6.32 4.27
C LEU A 11 -14.60 5.09 4.68
N HIS A 12 -14.71 4.16 3.76
CA HIS A 12 -15.06 2.79 4.07
C HIS A 12 -13.78 1.97 4.18
N VAL A 13 -13.60 1.25 5.26
CA VAL A 13 -12.35 0.53 5.55
C VAL A 13 -12.63 -0.96 5.63
N LEU A 14 -12.12 -1.71 4.64
CA LEU A 14 -12.09 -3.16 4.72
C LEU A 14 -10.98 -3.59 5.66
N VAL A 15 -11.32 -4.38 6.67
CA VAL A 15 -10.36 -4.96 7.61
C VAL A 15 -10.44 -6.48 7.55
N VAL A 16 -9.30 -7.10 7.27
CA VAL A 16 -9.14 -8.56 7.26
C VAL A 16 -8.22 -8.94 8.42
N GLU A 17 -8.79 -9.60 9.42
CA GLU A 17 -8.07 -10.01 10.63
C GLU A 17 -7.78 -11.52 10.58
N PRO A 18 -6.56 -11.95 10.98
CA PRO A 18 -6.25 -13.37 11.10
C PRO A 18 -7.09 -14.04 12.19
N SER A 19 -7.21 -15.36 12.13
CA SER A 19 -7.92 -16.13 13.18
C SER A 19 -7.23 -16.03 14.54
N ASN A 20 -5.92 -15.87 14.52
CA ASN A 20 -5.07 -15.63 15.68
C ASN A 20 -4.81 -14.12 15.80
N ASN A 21 -5.83 -13.35 16.17
CA ASN A 21 -5.73 -11.89 16.27
C ASN A 21 -5.10 -11.49 17.61
N GLY A 22 -3.77 -11.63 17.73
CA GLY A 22 -2.98 -11.11 18.84
C GLY A 22 -2.82 -9.58 18.75
N GLN A 23 -2.70 -8.91 19.91
CA GLN A 23 -2.43 -7.46 19.94
C GLN A 23 -1.09 -7.10 19.28
N ASP A 24 -0.14 -8.03 19.28
CA ASP A 24 1.20 -7.85 18.72
C ASP A 24 1.27 -8.07 17.19
N ASN A 25 0.20 -8.58 16.56
CA ASN A 25 0.20 -8.82 15.14
C ASN A 25 0.36 -7.53 14.37
N PRO A 26 1.26 -7.46 13.36
CA PRO A 26 1.44 -6.25 12.57
C PRO A 26 0.18 -5.88 11.80
N VAL A 27 0.07 -4.62 11.44
CA VAL A 27 -0.98 -4.08 10.58
C VAL A 27 -0.39 -3.73 9.23
N LEU A 28 -0.92 -4.31 8.16
CA LEU A 28 -0.60 -3.93 6.79
C LEU A 28 -1.66 -2.99 6.25
N LEU A 29 -1.32 -1.72 6.12
CA LEU A 29 -2.14 -0.76 5.39
C LEU A 29 -1.90 -0.93 3.88
N PHE A 30 -2.99 -1.08 3.13
CA PHE A 30 -2.96 -1.09 1.67
C PHE A 30 -3.78 0.07 1.09
N LEU A 31 -3.13 0.92 0.31
CA LEU A 31 -3.79 2.01 -0.42
C LEU A 31 -3.92 1.66 -1.90
N HIS A 32 -5.16 1.63 -2.37
CA HIS A 32 -5.51 1.27 -3.74
C HIS A 32 -5.21 2.37 -4.77
N GLY A 33 -5.20 2.02 -6.05
CA GLY A 33 -5.08 2.94 -7.18
C GLY A 33 -6.37 3.69 -7.51
N MET A 34 -6.36 4.39 -8.63
CA MET A 34 -7.51 5.23 -9.03
C MET A 34 -8.75 4.39 -9.41
N GLY A 35 -8.54 3.21 -9.99
CA GLY A 35 -9.63 2.36 -10.51
C GLY A 35 -10.51 1.74 -9.43
N GLU A 36 -10.04 1.72 -8.17
CA GLU A 36 -10.73 1.09 -7.05
C GLU A 36 -11.50 2.11 -6.18
N ALA A 37 -11.43 3.40 -6.51
CA ALA A 37 -12.22 4.43 -5.82
C ALA A 37 -13.72 4.27 -6.08
N SER A 38 -14.57 4.48 -5.06
CA SER A 38 -16.02 4.31 -5.17
C SER A 38 -16.77 5.12 -4.12
N GLU A 39 -17.91 5.69 -4.48
CA GLU A 39 -18.84 6.40 -3.58
C GLU A 39 -19.43 5.51 -2.48
N SER A 40 -19.50 4.23 -2.72
CA SER A 40 -19.98 3.24 -1.75
C SER A 40 -18.99 2.10 -1.65
N ILE A 41 -18.97 1.44 -0.49
CA ILE A 41 -18.08 0.29 -0.30
C ILE A 41 -18.28 -0.73 -1.43
N ASN A 42 -17.21 -1.00 -2.13
CA ASN A 42 -17.17 -2.01 -3.17
C ASN A 42 -15.98 -2.96 -2.89
N VAL A 43 -16.22 -3.90 -2.00
CA VAL A 43 -15.21 -4.87 -1.56
C VAL A 43 -14.51 -5.57 -2.73
N PRO A 44 -15.20 -6.01 -3.80
CA PRO A 44 -14.52 -6.55 -4.97
C PRO A 44 -13.48 -5.62 -5.58
N LEU A 45 -13.70 -4.31 -5.62
CA LEU A 45 -12.72 -3.37 -6.18
C LEU A 45 -11.43 -3.30 -5.36
N VAL A 46 -11.51 -3.30 -4.03
CA VAL A 46 -10.29 -3.26 -3.19
C VAL A 46 -9.59 -4.62 -3.10
N MET A 47 -10.23 -5.68 -3.60
CA MET A 47 -9.71 -7.04 -3.60
C MET A 47 -9.23 -7.53 -4.98
N VAL A 48 -9.35 -6.71 -6.03
CA VAL A 48 -8.90 -7.11 -7.37
C VAL A 48 -7.38 -7.28 -7.46
N HIS A 49 -6.95 -8.02 -8.46
CA HIS A 49 -5.55 -8.10 -8.88
C HIS A 49 -4.57 -8.58 -7.79
N HIS A 50 -4.99 -9.57 -7.01
CA HIS A 50 -4.09 -10.18 -6.02
C HIS A 50 -3.56 -9.22 -4.94
N THR A 51 -4.29 -8.12 -4.70
CA THR A 51 -3.96 -7.13 -3.67
C THR A 51 -3.83 -7.74 -2.27
N PRO A 52 -3.15 -7.08 -1.32
CA PRO A 52 -2.97 -7.60 0.03
C PRO A 52 -4.24 -8.08 0.74
N PRO A 53 -5.42 -7.41 0.65
CA PRO A 53 -6.65 -7.96 1.20
C PRO A 53 -7.02 -9.31 0.59
N PHE A 54 -6.85 -9.49 -0.71
CA PHE A 54 -7.11 -10.75 -1.37
C PHE A 54 -6.13 -11.85 -0.92
N GLN A 55 -4.84 -11.54 -0.79
CA GLN A 55 -3.84 -12.47 -0.28
C GLN A 55 -4.15 -12.90 1.17
N ALA A 56 -4.61 -11.98 2.00
CA ALA A 56 -5.02 -12.29 3.38
C ALA A 56 -6.22 -13.24 3.40
N ILE A 57 -7.25 -12.98 2.58
CA ILE A 57 -8.45 -13.84 2.47
C ILE A 57 -8.09 -15.26 2.00
N LEU A 58 -7.10 -15.39 1.13
CA LEU A 58 -6.56 -16.68 0.71
C LEU A 58 -5.68 -17.37 1.78
N GLY A 59 -5.46 -16.73 2.94
CA GLY A 59 -4.59 -17.25 4.00
C GLY A 59 -3.11 -17.24 3.66
N ARG A 60 -2.70 -16.44 2.66
CA ARG A 60 -1.30 -16.32 2.24
C ARG A 60 -0.52 -15.30 3.06
N LEU A 61 -1.19 -14.33 3.65
CA LEU A 61 -0.63 -13.41 4.67
C LEU A 61 -1.04 -13.95 6.04
N GLN A 62 -0.04 -14.36 6.84
CA GLN A 62 -0.27 -14.99 8.12
C GLN A 62 -0.05 -13.98 9.26
N ASP A 63 -0.84 -14.09 10.31
CA ASP A 63 -0.71 -13.30 11.55
C ASP A 63 -0.59 -11.79 11.33
N VAL A 64 -1.23 -11.27 10.28
CA VAL A 64 -1.26 -9.85 9.93
C VAL A 64 -2.71 -9.36 9.79
N THR A 65 -3.00 -8.19 10.31
CA THR A 65 -4.26 -7.50 10.05
C THR A 65 -4.09 -6.62 8.81
N VAL A 66 -4.86 -6.89 7.76
CA VAL A 66 -4.84 -6.04 6.55
C VAL A 66 -5.94 -5.00 6.66
N VAL A 67 -5.57 -3.73 6.48
CA VAL A 67 -6.43 -2.56 6.50
C VAL A 67 -6.41 -1.94 5.11
N ALA A 68 -7.54 -1.96 4.44
CA ALA A 68 -7.68 -1.45 3.07
C ALA A 68 -8.84 -0.44 3.00
N PRO A 69 -8.57 0.84 3.23
CA PRO A 69 -9.56 1.87 3.05
C PRO A 69 -9.92 2.01 1.57
N GLN A 70 -11.18 2.29 1.29
CA GLN A 70 -11.67 2.66 -0.04
C GLN A 70 -12.04 4.13 -0.03
N ALA A 71 -11.33 4.91 -0.84
CA ALA A 71 -11.61 6.33 -0.99
C ALA A 71 -12.84 6.57 -1.87
N PRO A 72 -13.63 7.61 -1.59
CA PRO A 72 -14.71 8.03 -2.45
C PRO A 72 -14.21 8.40 -3.86
N HIS A 73 -15.02 8.13 -4.86
CA HIS A 73 -14.72 8.54 -6.23
C HIS A 73 -15.00 10.03 -6.40
N ALA A 74 -14.00 10.77 -6.89
CA ALA A 74 -14.16 12.17 -7.28
C ALA A 74 -13.83 12.33 -8.77
N PRO A 75 -14.82 12.21 -9.66
CA PRO A 75 -14.60 12.08 -11.10
C PRO A 75 -13.90 13.29 -11.72
N ASP A 76 -14.08 14.50 -11.19
CA ASP A 76 -13.65 15.73 -11.85
C ASP A 76 -12.37 16.36 -11.25
N SER A 77 -11.81 15.83 -10.19
CA SER A 77 -10.79 16.52 -9.38
C SER A 77 -9.36 16.00 -9.48
N GLY A 78 -9.08 15.07 -10.39
CA GLY A 78 -7.77 14.43 -10.37
C GLY A 78 -7.52 13.76 -9.01
N TRP A 79 -8.48 13.00 -8.55
CA TRP A 79 -8.54 12.35 -7.25
C TRP A 79 -7.17 11.82 -6.79
N ASN A 80 -6.85 12.06 -5.54
CA ASN A 80 -5.69 11.49 -4.85
C ASN A 80 -5.99 11.29 -3.36
N TRP A 81 -5.11 10.59 -2.67
CA TRP A 81 -5.27 10.31 -1.25
C TRP A 81 -5.12 11.53 -0.33
N SER A 82 -4.59 12.66 -0.82
CA SER A 82 -4.27 13.85 0.00
C SER A 82 -5.47 14.38 0.77
N THR A 83 -6.67 14.28 0.22
CA THR A 83 -7.91 14.74 0.88
C THR A 83 -8.37 13.84 2.03
N HIS A 84 -7.81 12.63 2.15
CA HIS A 84 -8.20 11.63 3.15
C HIS A 84 -7.06 11.23 4.10
N VAL A 85 -5.89 11.86 3.97
CA VAL A 85 -4.70 11.49 4.76
C VAL A 85 -4.92 11.73 6.24
N GLU A 86 -5.47 12.88 6.63
CA GLU A 86 -5.72 13.21 8.04
C GLU A 86 -6.73 12.23 8.66
N GLU A 87 -7.81 11.97 7.96
CA GLU A 87 -8.84 11.01 8.34
C GLU A 87 -8.24 9.60 8.53
N LEU A 88 -7.37 9.18 7.60
CA LEU A 88 -6.67 7.90 7.68
C LEU A 88 -5.69 7.85 8.86
N CYS A 89 -4.95 8.92 9.13
CA CYS A 89 -4.09 9.02 10.31
C CYS A 89 -4.89 8.85 11.60
N GLN A 90 -6.03 9.51 11.71
CA GLN A 90 -6.92 9.41 12.88
C GLN A 90 -7.48 8.00 13.05
N TYR A 91 -7.93 7.38 11.94
CA TYR A 91 -8.41 6.00 11.96
C TYR A 91 -7.33 5.03 12.45
N LEU A 92 -6.13 5.10 11.86
CA LEU A 92 -5.01 4.24 12.24
C LEU A 92 -4.60 4.44 13.70
N ALA A 93 -4.46 5.68 14.15
CA ALA A 93 -4.10 5.99 15.54
C ALA A 93 -5.14 5.47 16.53
N THR A 94 -6.43 5.62 16.21
CA THR A 94 -7.53 5.19 17.09
C THR A 94 -7.64 3.67 17.20
N HIS A 95 -7.49 2.95 16.09
CA HIS A 95 -7.76 1.51 16.05
C HIS A 95 -6.50 0.64 16.18
N PHE A 96 -5.31 1.19 15.86
CA PHE A 96 -4.07 0.43 15.74
C PHE A 96 -2.84 1.15 16.30
N GLY A 97 -3.01 2.26 17.04
CA GLY A 97 -1.90 3.14 17.44
C GLY A 97 -0.79 2.49 18.28
N GLU A 98 -1.08 1.38 18.94
CA GLU A 98 -0.10 0.60 19.72
C GLU A 98 0.56 -0.54 18.91
N ARG A 99 0.09 -0.74 17.67
CA ARG A 99 0.57 -1.85 16.83
C ARG A 99 1.57 -1.36 15.80
N LYS A 100 2.46 -2.26 15.39
CA LYS A 100 3.37 -1.99 14.28
C LYS A 100 2.57 -1.89 12.98
N VAL A 101 2.51 -0.69 12.38
CA VAL A 101 1.91 -0.47 11.07
C VAL A 101 3.00 -0.46 9.99
N VAL A 102 2.80 -1.25 8.96
CA VAL A 102 3.56 -1.18 7.70
C VAL A 102 2.60 -0.80 6.57
N ALA A 103 3.08 -0.05 5.57
CA ALA A 103 2.20 0.48 4.54
C ALA A 103 2.67 0.10 3.13
N THR A 104 1.72 -0.20 2.26
CA THR A 104 1.97 -0.38 0.83
C THR A 104 0.87 0.25 0.00
N GLY A 105 1.20 0.62 -1.22
CA GLY A 105 0.23 1.15 -2.16
C GLY A 105 0.70 1.09 -3.60
N PHE A 106 -0.26 1.03 -4.50
CA PHE A 106 -0.05 0.94 -5.93
C PHE A 106 -0.54 2.20 -6.63
N SER A 107 0.21 2.70 -7.62
CA SER A 107 -0.23 3.83 -8.44
C SER A 107 -0.55 5.08 -7.58
N ARG A 108 -1.78 5.58 -7.61
CA ARG A 108 -2.27 6.65 -6.72
C ARG A 108 -2.18 6.27 -5.25
N GLY A 109 -2.34 5.00 -4.91
CA GLY A 109 -2.13 4.50 -3.56
C GLY A 109 -0.67 4.56 -3.12
N GLY A 110 0.28 4.33 -4.03
CA GLY A 110 1.70 4.54 -3.75
C GLY A 110 2.01 5.99 -3.39
N LEU A 111 1.42 6.95 -4.12
CA LEU A 111 1.48 8.36 -3.74
C LEU A 111 0.83 8.61 -2.38
N GLY A 112 -0.33 7.98 -2.11
CA GLY A 112 -1.03 8.08 -0.84
C GLY A 112 -0.18 7.63 0.35
N VAL A 113 0.59 6.56 0.21
CA VAL A 113 1.55 6.12 1.24
C VAL A 113 2.59 7.20 1.50
N LEU A 114 3.15 7.83 0.46
CA LEU A 114 4.12 8.92 0.64
C LEU A 114 3.50 10.14 1.33
N GLN A 115 2.24 10.46 1.03
CA GLN A 115 1.48 11.53 1.70
C GLN A 115 1.22 11.21 3.18
N LEU A 116 0.86 9.96 3.49
CA LEU A 116 0.67 9.48 4.85
C LEU A 116 1.96 9.62 5.67
N LEU A 117 3.09 9.25 5.10
CA LEU A 117 4.40 9.37 5.75
C LEU A 117 4.80 10.83 6.04
N GLN A 118 4.29 11.79 5.26
CA GLN A 118 4.48 13.21 5.55
C GLN A 118 3.60 13.69 6.71
N ALA A 119 2.35 13.26 6.73
CA ALA A 119 1.36 13.73 7.69
C ALA A 119 1.54 13.08 9.07
N CYS A 120 1.82 11.78 9.12
CA CYS A 120 1.93 11.02 10.37
C CYS A 120 3.06 9.96 10.32
N PRO A 121 4.33 10.37 10.17
CA PRO A 121 5.47 9.47 10.00
C PRO A 121 5.63 8.48 11.15
N GLN A 122 5.21 8.84 12.35
CA GLN A 122 5.31 8.00 13.55
C GLN A 122 4.40 6.77 13.54
N LEU A 123 3.38 6.76 12.70
CA LEU A 123 2.45 5.62 12.61
C LEU A 123 2.96 4.47 11.76
N VAL A 124 3.88 4.73 10.84
CA VAL A 124 4.35 3.75 9.87
C VAL A 124 5.80 3.38 10.13
N SER A 125 6.09 2.13 10.36
CA SER A 125 7.44 1.62 10.67
C SER A 125 8.24 1.22 9.44
N LYS A 126 7.58 0.75 8.37
CA LYS A 126 8.16 0.44 7.06
C LYS A 126 7.14 0.69 5.96
N TRP A 127 7.58 0.96 4.76
CA TRP A 127 6.70 1.21 3.64
C TRP A 127 7.25 0.66 2.32
N ALA A 128 6.34 0.29 1.43
CA ALA A 128 6.66 -0.15 0.09
C ALA A 128 5.70 0.46 -0.92
N VAL A 129 6.20 1.02 -2.00
CA VAL A 129 5.36 1.59 -3.06
C VAL A 129 5.62 0.94 -4.39
N VAL A 130 4.53 0.62 -5.07
CA VAL A 130 4.53 -0.06 -6.36
C VAL A 130 4.04 0.93 -7.42
N ASP A 131 4.93 1.26 -8.33
CA ASP A 131 4.66 2.15 -9.48
C ASP A 131 3.90 3.43 -9.11
N PRO A 132 4.42 4.23 -8.15
CA PRO A 132 3.72 5.38 -7.61
C PRO A 132 3.54 6.44 -8.69
N GLN A 133 2.32 6.91 -8.87
CA GLN A 133 2.04 8.01 -9.79
C GLN A 133 2.36 9.35 -9.15
N PRO A 134 3.02 10.27 -9.84
CA PRO A 134 3.30 11.59 -9.31
C PRO A 134 2.00 12.39 -9.13
N GLY A 135 1.86 13.00 -7.97
CA GLY A 135 0.89 14.06 -7.75
C GLY A 135 1.54 15.41 -8.03
N SER A 136 0.75 16.39 -8.42
CA SER A 136 1.24 17.70 -8.86
C SER A 136 2.04 18.48 -7.79
N ASN A 137 1.95 18.16 -6.49
CA ASN A 137 2.56 18.94 -5.42
C ASN A 137 3.03 18.11 -4.21
N VAL A 138 3.16 16.79 -4.32
CA VAL A 138 3.49 15.98 -3.16
C VAL A 138 4.78 15.24 -3.37
N TRP A 139 5.83 15.96 -3.07
CA TRP A 139 7.13 15.37 -2.88
C TRP A 139 7.48 15.49 -1.41
N PRO A 140 7.76 14.41 -0.69
CA PRO A 140 8.26 14.53 0.66
C PRO A 140 9.58 15.31 0.60
N GLU A 141 9.59 16.53 1.11
CA GLU A 141 10.80 17.35 1.21
C GLU A 141 11.87 16.64 2.05
N ARG A 142 11.43 15.75 2.93
CA ARG A 142 12.28 14.79 3.64
C ARG A 142 11.83 13.39 3.23
N ALA A 143 12.78 12.56 2.78
CA ALA A 143 12.53 11.13 2.77
C ALA A 143 12.14 10.73 4.19
N PRO A 144 10.95 10.16 4.41
CA PRO A 144 10.61 9.71 5.74
C PRO A 144 11.62 8.63 6.11
N ASP A 145 12.26 8.83 7.25
CA ASP A 145 12.95 7.78 7.94
C ASP A 145 11.85 6.90 8.54
N PRO A 146 11.42 5.93 7.82
CA PRO A 146 11.84 4.55 7.95
C PRO A 146 12.18 3.93 6.60
N ASP A 147 12.79 2.74 6.65
CA ASP A 147 13.16 1.93 5.50
C ASP A 147 12.02 1.82 4.48
N GLY A 148 12.27 2.28 3.27
CA GLY A 148 11.33 2.24 2.16
C GLY A 148 11.79 1.35 1.02
N TRP A 149 10.82 0.82 0.28
CA TRP A 149 11.00 0.00 -0.89
C TRP A 149 10.21 0.58 -2.07
N LEU A 150 10.82 0.61 -3.24
CA LEU A 150 10.24 1.16 -4.45
C LEU A 150 10.42 0.20 -5.61
N THR A 151 9.33 -0.08 -6.33
CA THR A 151 9.43 -0.68 -7.66
C THR A 151 8.64 0.14 -8.68
N TYR A 152 9.14 0.20 -9.90
CA TYR A 152 8.47 0.89 -11.00
C TYR A 152 8.80 0.24 -12.35
N GLY A 153 7.88 0.38 -13.30
CA GLY A 153 8.03 -0.07 -14.67
C GLY A 153 8.42 1.05 -15.63
N PRO A 154 8.58 0.73 -16.93
CA PRO A 154 8.75 1.73 -17.98
C PRO A 154 7.48 2.56 -18.09
N GLN A 155 7.59 3.85 -17.82
CA GLN A 155 6.48 4.80 -17.73
C GLN A 155 6.71 5.97 -18.67
N ILE A 156 5.71 6.84 -18.77
CA ILE A 156 5.94 8.16 -19.36
C ILE A 156 7.01 8.91 -18.56
N ALA A 157 7.84 9.67 -19.23
CA ALA A 157 9.06 10.29 -18.69
C ALA A 157 8.87 11.04 -17.35
N VAL A 158 7.70 11.63 -17.10
CA VAL A 158 7.39 12.33 -15.84
C VAL A 158 7.32 11.36 -14.65
N ILE A 159 6.75 10.17 -14.84
CA ILE A 159 6.61 9.16 -13.77
C ILE A 159 7.97 8.52 -13.51
N GLU A 160 8.74 8.26 -14.54
CA GLU A 160 10.09 7.73 -14.42
C GLU A 160 10.99 8.70 -13.65
N ALA A 161 11.03 9.97 -14.03
CA ALA A 161 11.80 11.00 -13.32
C ALA A 161 11.36 11.20 -11.86
N PHE A 162 10.09 10.99 -11.54
CA PHE A 162 9.60 10.99 -10.17
C PHE A 162 10.14 9.80 -9.38
N SER A 163 10.04 8.60 -9.95
CA SER A 163 10.51 7.36 -9.32
C SER A 163 12.03 7.34 -9.15
N GLU A 164 12.78 7.86 -10.12
CA GLU A 164 14.23 8.01 -10.00
C GLU A 164 14.62 8.95 -8.85
N ARG A 165 13.96 10.10 -8.71
CA ARG A 165 14.21 11.03 -7.60
C ARG A 165 13.88 10.44 -6.24
N LEU A 166 12.81 9.67 -6.15
CA LEU A 166 12.48 8.93 -4.94
C LEU A 166 13.54 7.86 -4.67
N GLY A 167 13.94 7.10 -5.69
CA GLY A 167 14.95 6.07 -5.59
C GLY A 167 16.33 6.56 -5.17
N GLN A 168 16.70 7.81 -5.52
CA GLN A 168 17.96 8.41 -5.10
C GLN A 168 18.07 8.62 -3.57
N ARG A 169 16.94 8.63 -2.87
CA ARG A 169 16.85 8.79 -1.40
C ARG A 169 16.76 7.47 -0.66
N LEU A 170 16.55 6.37 -1.38
CA LEU A 170 16.50 5.02 -0.84
C LEU A 170 17.85 4.31 -1.04
N GLU A 171 18.13 3.32 -0.22
CA GLU A 171 19.23 2.42 -0.51
C GLU A 171 19.00 1.71 -1.85
N ARG A 172 20.03 1.59 -2.68
CA ARG A 172 19.92 1.00 -4.04
C ARG A 172 19.30 -0.39 -4.04
N ARG A 173 19.52 -1.19 -3.00
CA ARG A 173 18.92 -2.52 -2.85
C ARG A 173 17.40 -2.50 -2.73
N ASN A 174 16.84 -1.36 -2.33
CA ASN A 174 15.41 -1.17 -2.12
C ASN A 174 14.71 -0.53 -3.31
N VAL A 175 15.46 -0.25 -4.39
CA VAL A 175 14.92 0.35 -5.62
C VAL A 175 15.00 -0.68 -6.73
N ARG A 176 13.87 -1.02 -7.32
CA ARG A 176 13.74 -2.09 -8.32
C ARG A 176 13.01 -1.61 -9.57
N PRO A 177 13.73 -1.02 -10.54
CA PRO A 177 13.18 -0.79 -11.86
C PRO A 177 12.91 -2.14 -12.54
N THR A 178 11.80 -2.24 -13.25
CA THR A 178 11.38 -3.45 -13.95
C THR A 178 10.97 -3.13 -15.38
N ASN A 179 10.78 -4.18 -16.20
CA ASN A 179 10.23 -4.06 -17.56
C ASN A 179 8.73 -4.39 -17.62
N TYR A 180 8.08 -4.59 -16.48
CA TYR A 180 6.65 -4.87 -16.42
C TYR A 180 5.84 -3.60 -16.65
N ASN A 181 4.72 -3.72 -17.35
CA ASN A 181 3.76 -2.61 -17.44
C ASN A 181 3.06 -2.38 -16.10
N HIS A 182 2.32 -1.27 -16.00
CA HIS A 182 1.69 -0.82 -14.77
C HIS A 182 0.85 -1.91 -14.05
N ALA A 183 -0.02 -2.59 -14.79
CA ALA A 183 -0.90 -3.62 -14.23
C ALA A 183 -0.13 -4.91 -13.87
N GLU A 184 0.77 -5.35 -14.75
CA GLU A 184 1.62 -6.53 -14.50
C GLU A 184 2.50 -6.34 -13.28
N LEU A 185 3.03 -5.14 -13.09
CA LEU A 185 3.90 -4.86 -11.95
C LEU A 185 3.13 -4.95 -10.62
N ALA A 186 1.90 -4.43 -10.56
CA ALA A 186 1.06 -4.58 -9.37
C ALA A 186 0.78 -6.06 -9.07
N LEU A 187 0.39 -6.83 -10.11
CA LEU A 187 0.13 -8.25 -10.00
C LEU A 187 1.37 -8.98 -9.45
N LYS A 188 2.53 -8.80 -10.07
CA LYS A 188 3.78 -9.45 -9.67
C LYS A 188 4.19 -9.09 -8.25
N ALA A 189 4.17 -7.80 -7.91
CA ALA A 189 4.56 -7.34 -6.58
C ALA A 189 3.71 -8.00 -5.48
N TYR A 190 2.39 -7.98 -5.65
CA TYR A 190 1.47 -8.49 -4.62
C TYR A 190 1.22 -10.00 -4.68
N GLU A 191 1.67 -10.69 -5.72
CA GLU A 191 1.81 -12.15 -5.72
C GLU A 191 3.09 -12.64 -5.03
N GLY A 192 3.90 -11.73 -4.53
CA GLY A 192 5.15 -12.05 -3.84
C GLY A 192 6.32 -12.37 -4.76
N ASP A 193 6.31 -11.86 -6.00
CA ASP A 193 7.47 -11.93 -6.89
C ASP A 193 8.62 -11.08 -6.31
N ARG A 194 9.83 -11.59 -6.43
CA ARG A 194 11.04 -10.89 -5.95
C ARG A 194 11.50 -9.76 -6.86
N LEU A 195 10.89 -9.63 -8.03
CA LEU A 195 11.17 -8.58 -9.02
C LEU A 195 12.68 -8.41 -9.31
N GLY A 196 13.39 -9.54 -9.39
CA GLY A 196 14.85 -9.56 -9.59
C GLY A 196 15.69 -9.28 -8.34
N GLY A 197 15.09 -9.12 -7.17
CA GLY A 197 15.76 -8.92 -5.89
C GLY A 197 15.89 -10.18 -5.04
N ALA A 198 16.45 -10.04 -3.83
CA ALA A 198 16.61 -11.13 -2.87
C ALA A 198 15.32 -11.48 -2.12
N GLU A 199 14.44 -10.51 -1.93
CA GLU A 199 13.21 -10.58 -1.16
C GLU A 199 12.01 -10.03 -1.94
N ASN A 200 10.81 -10.44 -1.61
CA ASN A 200 9.57 -9.86 -2.12
C ASN A 200 9.09 -8.70 -1.23
N ILE A 201 7.99 -8.05 -1.62
CA ILE A 201 7.44 -6.90 -0.90
C ILE A 201 7.05 -7.23 0.56
N TYR A 202 6.54 -8.43 0.81
CA TYR A 202 6.10 -8.84 2.15
C TYR A 202 7.28 -9.16 3.04
N ASP A 203 8.30 -9.87 2.52
CA ASP A 203 9.56 -10.13 3.23
C ASP A 203 10.22 -8.81 3.65
N PHE A 204 10.27 -7.82 2.74
CA PHE A 204 10.79 -6.49 3.05
C PHE A 204 9.99 -5.81 4.18
N LEU A 205 8.67 -5.89 4.14
CA LEU A 205 7.81 -5.31 5.18
C LEU A 205 7.87 -6.10 6.49
N GLY A 206 8.54 -7.26 6.51
CA GLY A 206 8.66 -8.13 7.69
C GLY A 206 7.37 -8.87 8.00
N LEU A 207 6.64 -9.26 6.96
CA LEU A 207 5.39 -10.02 7.02
C LEU A 207 5.61 -11.44 6.52
N GLU A 208 4.94 -12.40 7.14
CA GLU A 208 4.97 -13.78 6.68
C GLU A 208 4.01 -13.97 5.49
N TYR A 209 4.57 -14.34 4.34
CA TYR A 209 3.83 -14.61 3.11
C TYR A 209 4.10 -16.03 2.61
N VAL A 210 3.05 -16.81 2.46
CA VAL A 210 3.10 -18.16 1.91
C VAL A 210 2.57 -18.14 0.48
N PRO A 211 3.44 -18.29 -0.54
CA PRO A 211 3.00 -18.33 -1.93
C PRO A 211 1.99 -19.45 -2.13
N GLY A 212 0.94 -19.20 -2.90
CA GLY A 212 0.04 -20.26 -3.33
C GLY A 212 0.82 -21.28 -4.17
N SER A 213 0.57 -22.56 -3.95
CA SER A 213 1.06 -23.59 -4.87
C SER A 213 0.53 -23.27 -6.28
N ALA A 214 1.44 -23.06 -7.23
CA ALA A 214 1.06 -22.95 -8.64
C ALA A 214 0.27 -24.22 -9.01
N LYS A 215 -1.02 -24.04 -9.32
CA LYS A 215 -1.84 -25.11 -9.90
C LYS A 215 -1.70 -25.09 -11.38
#